data_03186e6615d4a564794e1c384ebb5698
#
_entry.id   03186e6615d4a564794e1c384ebb5698
#
_cell.length_a   1.000
_cell.length_b   1.000
_cell.length_c   1.000
_cell.angle_alpha   90.00
_cell.angle_beta   90.00
_cell.angle_gamma   90.00
#
_symmetry.space_group_name_H-M   'P 1'
#
loop_
_entity.id
_entity.type
_entity.pdbx_description
1 polymer ?
#
loop_
_entity_poly.entity_id
_entity_poly.type
_entity_poly.pdbx_seq_one_letter_code
_entity_poly.pdbx_strand_id
1 'polypeptide(L)'
;MNTTNSVNQRLSSLRDAMANYKVSAYIVTNNDPHNSEYSADHWAGRTWISGFTGSAGHVVITQQGGGLWTDGRYYIQAEEQLHGTGLDLFKARQPETPTIPKWLANTLDKNSAIAVDGRSISYEFYQELKQALEPKNIEIVLDLDLITPIWTDRPSRPSAEIFDHPVAFSGVEAKQKLADIRKWLNENHADCLLVSTLDDVMWTLNIRGADTLYCPVSESYLIVERDRATAFIDKQKLPAEIEKKLTAQGVSVRHYEYVSQYLNQQCEGLSLAFSPVYTDSLLVNSIEQNLSLKPMACPVTDMKAIKNQTELANLEQSLTDDGVAVVKFMSWLEDQVPSGLVTELSAEAQLKSYRRQTRHYVSDSKXRTWRENALRRR
;
A
#
# COMPACT_ATOMS: atom_id res chain seq x y z
N MET A 1 -23.89 12.60 -13.80
CA MET A 1 -22.98 13.75 -13.96
C MET A 1 -21.78 13.30 -14.79
N ASN A 2 -21.28 14.16 -15.69
CA ASN A 2 -20.10 13.84 -16.48
C ASN A 2 -18.88 13.76 -15.54
N THR A 3 -18.12 12.68 -15.61
CA THR A 3 -16.93 12.45 -14.75
C THR A 3 -15.92 13.59 -14.83
N THR A 4 -15.73 14.18 -16.02
CA THR A 4 -14.82 15.32 -16.22
C THR A 4 -15.25 16.54 -15.40
N ASN A 5 -16.55 16.85 -15.37
CA ASN A 5 -17.05 17.99 -14.58
C ASN A 5 -16.81 17.79 -13.09
N SER A 6 -16.96 16.54 -12.59
CA SER A 6 -16.72 16.25 -11.17
C SER A 6 -15.23 16.34 -10.82
N VAL A 7 -14.34 15.91 -11.72
CA VAL A 7 -12.88 16.03 -11.52
C VAL A 7 -12.49 17.52 -11.46
N ASN A 8 -12.97 18.33 -12.40
CA ASN A 8 -12.64 19.76 -12.42
C ASN A 8 -13.10 20.47 -11.15
N GLN A 9 -14.25 20.08 -10.60
CA GLN A 9 -14.76 20.63 -9.34
C GLN A 9 -13.86 20.22 -8.15
N ARG A 10 -13.43 18.95 -8.10
CA ARG A 10 -12.50 18.46 -7.06
C ARG A 10 -11.16 19.18 -7.14
N LEU A 11 -10.63 19.38 -8.35
CA LEU A 11 -9.37 20.10 -8.56
C LEU A 11 -9.49 21.57 -8.10
N SER A 12 -10.64 22.21 -8.38
CA SER A 12 -10.90 23.58 -7.90
C SER A 12 -10.89 23.61 -6.35
N SER A 13 -11.63 22.70 -5.72
CA SER A 13 -11.69 22.64 -4.25
C SER A 13 -10.31 22.41 -3.62
N LEU A 14 -9.49 21.55 -4.27
CA LEU A 14 -8.12 21.32 -3.78
C LEU A 14 -7.26 22.57 -3.93
N ARG A 15 -7.36 23.29 -5.06
CA ARG A 15 -6.62 24.55 -5.26
C ARG A 15 -7.03 25.62 -4.24
N ASP A 16 -8.31 25.72 -3.91
CA ASP A 16 -8.79 26.64 -2.85
C ASP A 16 -8.17 26.27 -1.50
N ALA A 17 -8.14 24.97 -1.18
CA ALA A 17 -7.50 24.50 0.06
C ALA A 17 -6.00 24.82 0.05
N MET A 18 -5.31 24.53 -1.06
CA MET A 18 -3.87 24.83 -1.23
C MET A 18 -3.60 26.33 -0.99
N ALA A 19 -4.45 27.22 -1.56
CA ALA A 19 -4.30 28.65 -1.37
C ALA A 19 -4.43 29.07 0.11
N ASN A 20 -5.40 28.49 0.82
CA ASN A 20 -5.62 28.76 2.24
C ASN A 20 -4.40 28.38 3.10
N TYR A 21 -3.73 27.29 2.74
CA TYR A 21 -2.53 26.81 3.45
C TYR A 21 -1.23 27.36 2.85
N LYS A 22 -1.31 28.20 1.81
CA LYS A 22 -0.16 28.84 1.12
C LYS A 22 0.83 27.82 0.55
N VAL A 23 0.33 26.68 0.07
CA VAL A 23 1.16 25.68 -0.63
C VAL A 23 1.02 25.83 -2.14
N SER A 24 2.15 25.78 -2.84
CA SER A 24 2.22 26.01 -4.28
C SER A 24 1.96 24.74 -5.09
N ALA A 25 2.18 23.58 -4.49
CA ALA A 25 1.88 22.29 -5.12
C ALA A 25 1.43 21.27 -4.07
N TYR A 26 0.60 20.31 -4.51
CA TYR A 26 0.13 19.21 -3.66
C TYR A 26 0.30 17.90 -4.41
N ILE A 27 0.90 16.90 -3.77
CA ILE A 27 1.12 15.56 -4.34
C ILE A 27 0.02 14.64 -3.82
N VAL A 28 -0.63 13.88 -4.73
CA VAL A 28 -1.66 12.90 -4.36
C VAL A 28 -1.28 11.52 -4.93
N THR A 29 -1.27 10.54 -4.07
CA THR A 29 -0.95 9.16 -4.41
C THR A 29 -2.18 8.26 -4.19
N ASN A 30 -2.05 6.97 -4.49
CA ASN A 30 -2.97 5.92 -4.04
C ASN A 30 -2.31 5.01 -3.00
N ASN A 31 -1.17 5.42 -2.48
CA ASN A 31 -0.47 4.60 -1.49
C ASN A 31 -1.11 4.74 -0.11
N ASP A 32 -1.05 3.66 0.65
CA ASP A 32 -1.38 3.64 2.07
C ASP A 32 -0.09 3.87 2.90
N PRO A 33 -0.18 3.97 4.25
CA PRO A 33 1.00 4.19 5.09
C PRO A 33 2.04 3.07 5.05
N HIS A 34 1.72 1.96 4.41
CA HIS A 34 2.59 0.78 4.29
C HIS A 34 3.19 0.66 2.89
N ASN A 35 2.90 1.65 2.03
CA ASN A 35 3.33 1.69 0.64
C ASN A 35 2.99 0.38 -0.10
N SER A 36 1.79 -0.14 0.18
CA SER A 36 1.31 -1.42 -0.36
C SER A 36 1.09 -1.33 -1.87
N GLU A 37 1.39 -2.40 -2.59
CA GLU A 37 1.09 -2.49 -4.03
C GLU A 37 -0.41 -2.34 -4.30
N TYR A 38 -1.25 -2.83 -3.39
CA TYR A 38 -2.71 -2.75 -3.47
C TYR A 38 -3.23 -2.19 -2.16
N SER A 39 -3.68 -0.95 -2.20
CA SER A 39 -4.24 -0.26 -1.03
C SER A 39 -5.77 -0.35 -1.01
N ALA A 40 -6.34 -0.19 0.16
CA ALA A 40 -7.80 -0.11 0.32
C ALA A 40 -8.36 1.15 -0.35
N ASP A 41 -9.65 1.12 -0.70
CA ASP A 41 -10.33 2.24 -1.39
C ASP A 41 -10.25 3.55 -0.60
N HIS A 42 -10.09 3.49 0.71
CA HIS A 42 -9.87 4.67 1.56
C HIS A 42 -8.66 5.50 1.09
N TRP A 43 -7.62 4.82 0.58
CA TRP A 43 -6.37 5.45 0.15
C TRP A 43 -6.35 5.82 -1.33
N ALA A 44 -7.48 5.67 -2.05
CA ALA A 44 -7.56 5.90 -3.49
C ALA A 44 -7.65 7.40 -3.86
N GLY A 45 -6.92 8.26 -3.16
CA GLY A 45 -6.96 9.72 -3.34
C GLY A 45 -6.61 10.16 -4.76
N ARG A 46 -5.56 9.58 -5.36
CA ARG A 46 -5.18 9.89 -6.73
C ARG A 46 -6.30 9.56 -7.72
N THR A 47 -6.91 8.38 -7.57
CA THR A 47 -8.03 7.96 -8.42
C THR A 47 -9.20 8.92 -8.27
N TRP A 48 -9.52 9.29 -7.04
CA TRP A 48 -10.63 10.21 -6.77
C TRP A 48 -10.37 11.59 -7.39
N ILE A 49 -9.20 12.18 -7.14
CA ILE A 49 -8.94 13.57 -7.57
C ILE A 49 -8.77 13.71 -9.09
N SER A 50 -8.25 12.69 -9.78
CA SER A 50 -7.92 12.78 -11.21
C SER A 50 -8.89 12.05 -12.13
N GLY A 51 -9.69 11.12 -11.59
CA GLY A 51 -10.52 10.23 -12.42
C GLY A 51 -9.73 9.09 -13.08
N PHE A 52 -8.40 9.05 -12.92
CA PHE A 52 -7.57 8.02 -13.52
C PHE A 52 -7.65 6.73 -12.69
N THR A 53 -8.08 5.63 -13.32
CA THR A 53 -8.33 4.36 -12.64
C THR A 53 -7.23 3.31 -12.79
N GLY A 54 -6.13 3.62 -13.50
CA GLY A 54 -4.98 2.70 -13.58
C GLY A 54 -4.35 2.46 -12.20
N SER A 55 -3.67 1.33 -12.01
CA SER A 55 -3.18 0.95 -10.68
C SER A 55 -1.92 1.70 -10.24
N ALA A 56 -1.18 2.31 -11.16
CA ALA A 56 0.11 2.96 -10.83
C ALA A 56 0.13 4.42 -11.28
N GLY A 57 0.69 5.28 -10.44
CA GLY A 57 0.91 6.69 -10.77
C GLY A 57 0.68 7.63 -9.60
N HIS A 58 1.20 8.83 -9.75
CA HIS A 58 1.04 9.93 -8.78
C HIS A 58 0.58 11.18 -9.52
N VAL A 59 -0.22 11.99 -8.87
CA VAL A 59 -0.69 13.27 -9.41
C VAL A 59 -0.01 14.40 -8.63
N VAL A 60 0.43 15.41 -9.34
CA VAL A 60 0.89 16.68 -8.74
C VAL A 60 -0.02 17.78 -9.26
N ILE A 61 -0.53 18.60 -8.34
CA ILE A 61 -1.43 19.70 -8.66
C ILE A 61 -0.78 21.01 -8.21
N THR A 62 -0.80 22.03 -9.10
CA THR A 62 -0.41 23.40 -8.77
C THR A 62 -1.62 24.32 -8.99
N GLN A 63 -1.48 25.60 -8.65
CA GLN A 63 -2.56 26.57 -8.88
C GLN A 63 -2.90 26.72 -10.37
N GLN A 64 -1.92 26.56 -11.27
CA GLN A 64 -2.13 26.79 -12.70
C GLN A 64 -2.35 25.52 -13.52
N GLY A 65 -2.03 24.34 -12.96
CA GLY A 65 -2.12 23.09 -13.71
C GLY A 65 -1.76 21.88 -12.88
N GLY A 66 -1.00 20.99 -13.47
CA GLY A 66 -0.55 19.76 -12.83
C GLY A 66 -0.55 18.59 -13.78
N GLY A 67 -0.26 17.40 -13.28
CA GLY A 67 -0.27 16.23 -14.14
C GLY A 67 -0.19 14.92 -13.40
N LEU A 68 -0.37 13.86 -14.16
CA LEU A 68 -0.30 12.46 -13.71
C LEU A 68 0.96 11.81 -14.28
N TRP A 69 1.81 11.32 -13.41
CA TRP A 69 2.95 10.45 -13.78
C TRP A 69 2.48 9.01 -13.69
N THR A 70 2.48 8.28 -14.83
CA THR A 70 2.12 6.86 -14.84
C THR A 70 3.03 6.11 -15.83
N ASP A 71 3.04 4.77 -15.75
CA ASP A 71 3.94 3.94 -16.58
C ASP A 71 3.27 3.45 -17.87
N GLY A 72 4.05 2.76 -18.72
CA GLY A 72 3.65 2.38 -20.07
C GLY A 72 2.41 1.52 -20.19
N ARG A 73 2.03 0.82 -19.12
CA ARG A 73 0.81 0.02 -19.11
C ARG A 73 -0.46 0.87 -19.25
N TYR A 74 -0.36 2.17 -18.92
CA TYR A 74 -1.52 3.04 -18.74
C TYR A 74 -1.52 4.28 -19.62
N TYR A 75 -0.56 4.49 -20.53
CA TYR A 75 -0.48 5.73 -21.30
C TYR A 75 -1.76 6.02 -22.08
N ILE A 76 -2.30 5.01 -22.79
CA ILE A 76 -3.51 5.19 -23.60
C ILE A 76 -4.72 5.48 -22.70
N GLN A 77 -4.89 4.69 -21.65
CA GLN A 77 -5.98 4.87 -20.69
C GLN A 77 -5.91 6.24 -20.00
N ALA A 78 -4.72 6.66 -19.60
CA ALA A 78 -4.53 7.96 -18.94
C ALA A 78 -4.84 9.12 -19.88
N GLU A 79 -4.38 9.06 -21.13
CA GLU A 79 -4.68 10.08 -22.14
C GLU A 79 -6.19 10.26 -22.32
N GLU A 80 -6.92 9.14 -22.39
CA GLU A 80 -8.38 9.15 -22.50
C GLU A 80 -9.05 9.70 -21.22
N GLN A 81 -8.63 9.24 -20.05
CA GLN A 81 -9.31 9.58 -18.79
C GLN A 81 -8.97 10.99 -18.30
N LEU A 82 -7.82 11.54 -18.66
CA LEU A 82 -7.45 12.91 -18.29
C LEU A 82 -8.01 13.96 -19.26
N HIS A 83 -8.60 13.54 -20.39
CA HIS A 83 -9.11 14.47 -21.40
C HIS A 83 -10.11 15.45 -20.78
N GLY A 84 -9.85 16.75 -20.93
CA GLY A 84 -10.72 17.82 -20.42
C GLY A 84 -10.59 18.13 -18.94
N THR A 85 -9.69 17.46 -18.21
CA THR A 85 -9.50 17.71 -16.76
C THR A 85 -8.50 18.85 -16.49
N GLY A 86 -7.69 19.23 -17.49
CA GLY A 86 -6.61 20.19 -17.27
C GLY A 86 -5.37 19.62 -16.61
N LEU A 87 -5.30 18.27 -16.46
CA LEU A 87 -4.10 17.58 -16.00
C LEU A 87 -3.33 17.01 -17.18
N ASP A 88 -2.02 17.25 -17.23
CA ASP A 88 -1.14 16.72 -18.25
C ASP A 88 -0.78 15.25 -17.96
N LEU A 89 -0.50 14.48 -19.01
CA LEU A 89 0.05 13.14 -18.87
C LEU A 89 1.58 13.17 -18.97
N PHE A 90 2.24 12.75 -17.90
CA PHE A 90 3.69 12.55 -17.85
C PHE A 90 3.98 11.05 -17.98
N LYS A 91 4.55 10.65 -19.12
CA LYS A 91 4.85 9.23 -19.44
C LYS A 91 6.12 8.81 -18.69
N ALA A 92 5.95 8.38 -17.43
CA ALA A 92 7.06 8.02 -16.53
C ALA A 92 7.98 6.98 -17.18
N ARG A 93 9.27 7.08 -16.90
CA ARG A 93 10.36 6.23 -17.43
C ARG A 93 10.72 6.52 -18.90
N GLN A 94 10.10 7.51 -19.54
CA GLN A 94 10.59 8.00 -20.82
C GLN A 94 11.72 9.01 -20.57
N PRO A 95 12.80 8.98 -21.37
CA PRO A 95 13.97 9.85 -21.13
C PRO A 95 13.65 11.35 -21.06
N GLU A 96 12.66 11.80 -21.82
CA GLU A 96 12.25 13.20 -21.88
C GLU A 96 11.33 13.62 -20.75
N THR A 97 10.78 12.65 -19.98
CA THR A 97 9.82 12.95 -18.90
C THR A 97 10.57 13.21 -17.59
N PRO A 98 10.48 14.41 -17.01
CA PRO A 98 11.12 14.65 -15.71
C PRO A 98 10.45 13.85 -14.61
N THR A 99 11.22 13.43 -13.61
CA THR A 99 10.67 12.87 -12.38
C THR A 99 9.90 13.96 -11.63
N ILE A 100 8.99 13.56 -10.74
CA ILE A 100 8.21 14.51 -9.94
C ILE A 100 9.12 15.50 -9.19
N PRO A 101 10.18 15.04 -8.45
CA PRO A 101 11.07 16.00 -7.79
C PRO A 101 11.72 17.01 -8.76
N LYS A 102 12.19 16.56 -9.91
CA LYS A 102 12.79 17.44 -10.92
C LYS A 102 11.76 18.42 -11.49
N TRP A 103 10.55 17.94 -11.78
CA TRP A 103 9.49 18.80 -12.33
C TRP A 103 9.12 19.89 -11.34
N LEU A 104 8.94 19.54 -10.06
CA LEU A 104 8.65 20.52 -9.01
C LEU A 104 9.78 21.55 -8.88
N ALA A 105 11.04 21.07 -8.85
CA ALA A 105 12.20 21.96 -8.76
C ALA A 105 12.27 22.94 -9.94
N ASN A 106 11.83 22.53 -11.14
CA ASN A 106 11.86 23.40 -12.32
C ASN A 106 10.67 24.36 -12.38
N THR A 107 9.52 23.92 -11.86
CA THR A 107 8.25 24.65 -12.01
C THR A 107 8.03 25.69 -10.91
N LEU A 108 8.46 25.39 -9.67
CA LEU A 108 8.13 26.22 -8.52
C LEU A 108 9.17 27.31 -8.27
N ASP A 109 8.70 28.41 -7.70
CA ASP A 109 9.54 29.53 -7.27
C ASP A 109 10.35 29.19 -6.02
N LYS A 110 11.46 29.90 -5.82
CA LYS A 110 12.25 29.81 -4.59
C LYS A 110 11.43 30.23 -3.39
N ASN A 111 11.69 29.61 -2.24
CA ASN A 111 11.05 29.88 -0.94
C ASN A 111 9.53 29.61 -0.98
N SER A 112 9.07 28.74 -1.88
CA SER A 112 7.69 28.28 -1.89
C SER A 112 7.54 27.04 -0.98
N ALA A 113 6.33 26.47 -0.91
CA ALA A 113 6.07 25.26 -0.16
C ALA A 113 5.26 24.29 -1.00
N ILE A 114 5.54 23.01 -0.82
CA ILE A 114 4.68 21.93 -1.32
C ILE A 114 4.12 21.18 -0.12
N ALA A 115 3.01 20.46 -0.34
CA ALA A 115 2.47 19.59 0.70
C ALA A 115 2.07 18.24 0.13
N VAL A 116 2.03 17.28 1.02
CA VAL A 116 1.61 15.90 0.74
C VAL A 116 1.19 15.27 2.06
N ASP A 117 0.20 14.39 2.02
CA ASP A 117 -0.05 13.53 3.18
C ASP A 117 1.13 12.57 3.31
N GLY A 118 2.02 12.83 4.25
CA GLY A 118 3.27 12.09 4.43
C GLY A 118 3.05 10.61 4.72
N ARG A 119 1.83 10.22 5.14
CA ARG A 119 1.47 8.81 5.29
C ARG A 119 1.40 8.09 3.95
N SER A 120 1.22 8.83 2.86
CA SER A 120 1.00 8.26 1.52
C SER A 120 2.26 8.26 0.64
N ILE A 121 3.40 8.65 1.20
CA ILE A 121 4.68 8.60 0.47
C ILE A 121 5.74 7.92 1.34
N SER A 122 6.64 7.17 0.69
CA SER A 122 7.74 6.51 1.40
C SER A 122 8.81 7.53 1.85
N TYR A 123 9.58 7.14 2.87
CA TYR A 123 10.72 7.93 3.33
C TYR A 123 11.73 8.12 2.19
N GLU A 124 11.94 7.11 1.35
CA GLU A 124 12.85 7.21 0.19
C GLU A 124 12.39 8.32 -0.76
N PHE A 125 11.11 8.33 -1.14
CA PHE A 125 10.57 9.36 -2.04
C PHE A 125 10.62 10.76 -1.41
N TYR A 126 10.38 10.85 -0.10
CA TYR A 126 10.55 12.11 0.64
C TYR A 126 12.00 12.61 0.55
N GLN A 127 13.00 11.71 0.70
CA GLN A 127 14.41 12.11 0.58
C GLN A 127 14.75 12.58 -0.85
N GLU A 128 14.17 11.96 -1.88
CA GLU A 128 14.32 12.42 -3.27
C GLU A 128 13.74 13.83 -3.46
N LEU A 129 12.55 14.08 -2.89
CA LEU A 129 11.92 15.41 -2.92
C LEU A 129 12.81 16.42 -2.21
N LYS A 130 13.27 16.10 -1.01
CA LYS A 130 14.12 16.98 -0.21
C LYS A 130 15.40 17.38 -0.97
N GLN A 131 16.10 16.38 -1.51
CA GLN A 131 17.33 16.61 -2.30
C GLN A 131 17.08 17.53 -3.50
N ALA A 132 15.97 17.35 -4.21
CA ALA A 132 15.68 18.12 -5.41
C ALA A 132 15.22 19.55 -5.10
N LEU A 133 14.54 19.77 -3.96
CA LEU A 133 13.89 21.03 -3.63
C LEU A 133 14.75 21.93 -2.73
N GLU A 134 15.68 21.37 -1.98
CA GLU A 134 16.59 22.09 -1.08
C GLU A 134 17.34 23.26 -1.77
N PRO A 135 17.89 23.10 -3.01
CA PRO A 135 18.61 24.20 -3.66
C PRO A 135 17.76 25.45 -3.94
N LYS A 136 16.43 25.30 -3.95
CA LYS A 136 15.48 26.42 -4.10
C LYS A 136 14.85 26.84 -2.77
N ASN A 137 15.25 26.24 -1.65
CA ASN A 137 14.66 26.47 -0.34
C ASN A 137 13.12 26.29 -0.36
N ILE A 138 12.66 25.20 -1.03
CA ILE A 138 11.23 24.88 -1.08
C ILE A 138 10.91 23.97 0.08
N GLU A 139 9.96 24.37 0.92
CA GLU A 139 9.52 23.64 2.09
C GLU A 139 8.64 22.43 1.69
N ILE A 140 8.77 21.31 2.42
CA ILE A 140 7.91 20.14 2.24
C ILE A 140 7.10 19.93 3.52
N VAL A 141 5.79 20.09 3.43
CA VAL A 141 4.85 19.93 4.55
C VAL A 141 4.25 18.52 4.47
N LEU A 142 4.58 17.66 5.44
CA LEU A 142 4.19 16.23 5.46
C LEU A 142 2.89 15.95 6.23
N ASP A 143 2.49 16.86 7.12
CA ASP A 143 1.34 16.64 8.00
C ASP A 143 0.07 17.34 7.53
N LEU A 144 -0.06 17.53 6.22
CA LEU A 144 -1.19 18.27 5.65
C LEU A 144 -2.00 17.39 4.69
N ASP A 145 -3.14 16.90 5.16
CA ASP A 145 -4.11 16.13 4.35
C ASP A 145 -5.17 17.09 3.81
N LEU A 146 -5.05 17.48 2.54
CA LEU A 146 -6.02 18.34 1.86
C LEU A 146 -7.11 17.56 1.14
N ILE A 147 -7.00 16.23 1.08
CA ILE A 147 -7.99 15.39 0.38
C ILE A 147 -9.18 15.07 1.30
N THR A 148 -8.92 14.67 2.55
CA THR A 148 -10.01 14.29 3.48
C THR A 148 -11.08 15.36 3.61
N PRO A 149 -10.75 16.66 3.79
CA PRO A 149 -11.81 17.68 3.96
C PRO A 149 -12.69 17.90 2.73
N ILE A 150 -12.19 17.60 1.53
CA ILE A 150 -12.94 17.82 0.28
C ILE A 150 -13.57 16.54 -0.29
N TRP A 151 -13.17 15.35 0.21
CA TRP A 151 -13.70 14.06 -0.25
C TRP A 151 -14.81 13.59 0.71
N THR A 152 -15.98 14.20 0.61
CA THR A 152 -17.08 14.01 1.56
C THR A 152 -17.65 12.59 1.60
N ASP A 153 -17.51 11.83 0.51
CA ASP A 153 -17.94 10.43 0.41
C ASP A 153 -16.77 9.45 0.42
N ARG A 154 -15.65 9.84 1.07
CA ARG A 154 -14.47 8.98 1.18
C ARG A 154 -14.82 7.67 1.87
N PRO A 155 -14.46 6.51 1.27
CA PRO A 155 -14.67 5.23 1.94
C PRO A 155 -14.03 5.20 3.32
N SER A 156 -14.68 4.55 4.28
CA SER A 156 -14.10 4.37 5.61
C SER A 156 -12.82 3.52 5.55
N ARG A 157 -11.97 3.64 6.56
CA ARG A 157 -10.83 2.73 6.69
C ARG A 157 -11.33 1.28 6.79
N PRO A 158 -10.57 0.33 6.27
CA PRO A 158 -10.99 -1.07 6.33
C PRO A 158 -11.11 -1.55 7.79
N SER A 159 -12.11 -2.40 8.03
CA SER A 159 -12.43 -2.89 9.38
C SER A 159 -12.64 -4.41 9.40
N ALA A 160 -12.06 -5.12 8.43
CA ALA A 160 -12.22 -6.58 8.34
C ALA A 160 -11.52 -7.27 9.51
N GLU A 161 -12.16 -8.31 10.02
CA GLU A 161 -11.64 -9.08 11.15
C GLU A 161 -10.38 -9.86 10.76
N ILE A 162 -9.40 -9.88 11.67
CA ILE A 162 -8.16 -10.65 11.52
C ILE A 162 -8.45 -12.12 11.88
N PHE A 163 -7.84 -13.04 11.14
CA PHE A 163 -8.01 -14.47 11.38
C PHE A 163 -6.65 -15.19 11.47
N ASP A 164 -6.69 -16.36 12.06
CA ASP A 164 -5.51 -17.19 12.30
C ASP A 164 -4.94 -17.77 11.00
N HIS A 165 -3.63 -17.88 10.92
CA HIS A 165 -2.91 -18.66 9.91
C HIS A 165 -2.15 -19.79 10.62
N PRO A 166 -2.77 -20.95 10.81
CA PRO A 166 -2.22 -22.03 11.66
C PRO A 166 -0.82 -22.50 11.22
N VAL A 167 -0.08 -23.04 12.18
CA VAL A 167 1.26 -23.63 11.93
C VAL A 167 1.18 -24.79 10.91
N ALA A 168 0.03 -25.44 10.78
CA ALA A 168 -0.19 -26.44 9.74
C ALA A 168 0.03 -25.86 8.32
N PHE A 169 -0.12 -24.54 8.15
CA PHE A 169 0.15 -23.86 6.88
C PHE A 169 1.49 -23.13 6.88
N SER A 170 1.83 -22.46 7.99
CA SER A 170 3.04 -21.63 8.08
C SER A 170 4.31 -22.42 8.41
N GLY A 171 4.18 -23.62 8.99
CA GLY A 171 5.30 -24.49 9.35
C GLY A 171 6.11 -24.05 10.57
N VAL A 172 6.09 -22.76 10.92
CA VAL A 172 6.94 -22.19 11.97
C VAL A 172 6.11 -21.24 12.84
N GLU A 173 6.27 -21.36 14.15
CA GLU A 173 5.62 -20.45 15.11
C GLU A 173 6.13 -19.01 15.00
N ALA A 174 5.27 -18.04 15.32
CA ALA A 174 5.65 -16.62 15.35
C ALA A 174 6.85 -16.38 16.29
N LYS A 175 6.88 -17.03 17.44
CA LYS A 175 7.97 -16.92 18.40
C LYS A 175 9.33 -17.25 17.79
N GLN A 176 9.40 -18.28 16.92
CA GLN A 176 10.65 -18.64 16.24
C GLN A 176 11.05 -17.58 15.23
N LYS A 177 10.10 -17.08 14.44
CA LYS A 177 10.36 -16.01 13.46
C LYS A 177 10.89 -14.74 14.15
N LEU A 178 10.33 -14.40 15.32
CA LEU A 178 10.81 -13.28 16.13
C LEU A 178 12.24 -13.54 16.64
N ALA A 179 12.59 -14.77 16.99
CA ALA A 179 13.96 -15.11 17.38
C ALA A 179 14.94 -14.94 16.23
N ASP A 180 14.52 -15.30 15.01
CA ASP A 180 15.35 -15.13 13.80
C ASP A 180 15.55 -13.65 13.48
N ILE A 181 14.52 -12.82 13.65
CA ILE A 181 14.63 -11.36 13.50
C ILE A 181 15.60 -10.79 14.54
N ARG A 182 15.52 -11.24 15.80
CA ARG A 182 16.42 -10.79 16.86
C ARG A 182 17.88 -11.17 16.58
N LYS A 183 18.11 -12.34 16.01
CA LYS A 183 19.45 -12.74 15.56
C LYS A 183 19.96 -11.75 14.51
N TRP A 184 19.13 -11.43 13.51
CA TRP A 184 19.47 -10.45 12.48
C TRP A 184 19.77 -9.06 13.09
N LEU A 185 18.97 -8.62 14.09
CA LEU A 185 19.19 -7.33 14.78
C LEU A 185 20.61 -7.29 15.39
N ASN A 186 21.02 -8.37 16.07
CA ASN A 186 22.36 -8.46 16.66
C ASN A 186 23.46 -8.40 15.60
N GLU A 187 23.27 -9.11 14.49
CA GLU A 187 24.26 -9.17 13.39
C GLU A 187 24.41 -7.81 12.69
N ASN A 188 23.35 -7.01 12.67
CA ASN A 188 23.33 -5.69 12.01
C ASN A 188 23.46 -4.52 12.99
N HIS A 189 23.77 -4.82 14.26
CA HIS A 189 23.98 -3.83 15.32
C HIS A 189 22.80 -2.84 15.41
N ALA A 190 21.58 -3.33 15.29
CA ALA A 190 20.36 -2.56 15.47
C ALA A 190 19.66 -2.99 16.76
N ASP A 191 19.01 -2.04 17.44
CA ASP A 191 18.31 -2.33 18.69
C ASP A 191 16.87 -2.72 18.45
N CYS A 192 16.26 -2.18 17.40
CA CYS A 192 14.88 -2.51 17.04
C CYS A 192 14.68 -2.46 15.52
N LEU A 193 13.68 -3.20 15.06
CA LEU A 193 13.24 -3.23 13.65
C LEU A 193 11.78 -2.80 13.58
N LEU A 194 11.49 -1.85 12.72
CA LEU A 194 10.12 -1.52 12.32
C LEU A 194 9.78 -2.28 11.04
N VAL A 195 8.81 -3.19 11.13
CA VAL A 195 8.26 -3.91 9.98
C VAL A 195 6.99 -3.15 9.56
N SER A 196 7.05 -2.51 8.39
CA SER A 196 5.97 -1.69 7.87
C SER A 196 5.13 -2.41 6.80
N THR A 197 5.74 -3.31 6.02
CA THR A 197 5.00 -4.03 4.96
C THR A 197 3.97 -4.98 5.58
N LEU A 198 2.72 -4.86 5.13
CA LEU A 198 1.59 -5.58 5.72
C LEU A 198 1.77 -7.10 5.65
N ASP A 199 2.22 -7.61 4.52
CA ASP A 199 2.41 -9.04 4.33
C ASP A 199 3.58 -9.59 5.17
N ASP A 200 4.61 -8.79 5.44
CA ASP A 200 5.70 -9.19 6.35
C ASP A 200 5.20 -9.27 7.80
N VAL A 201 4.35 -8.31 8.23
CA VAL A 201 3.72 -8.36 9.55
C VAL A 201 2.84 -9.61 9.66
N MET A 202 1.97 -9.83 8.67
CA MET A 202 1.05 -10.98 8.67
C MET A 202 1.81 -12.31 8.68
N TRP A 203 2.91 -12.39 7.90
CA TRP A 203 3.75 -13.61 7.87
C TRP A 203 4.43 -13.83 9.21
N THR A 204 5.02 -12.78 9.79
CA THR A 204 5.74 -12.90 11.07
C THR A 204 4.82 -13.38 12.18
N LEU A 205 3.62 -12.82 12.25
CA LEU A 205 2.68 -13.08 13.34
C LEU A 205 1.78 -14.31 13.11
N ASN A 206 1.83 -14.93 11.94
CA ASN A 206 0.95 -16.03 11.55
C ASN A 206 -0.54 -15.67 11.68
N ILE A 207 -0.88 -14.48 11.16
CA ILE A 207 -2.27 -14.00 11.08
C ILE A 207 -2.54 -13.50 9.67
N ARG A 208 -3.80 -13.36 9.32
CA ARG A 208 -4.24 -12.80 8.04
C ARG A 208 -5.39 -11.84 8.27
N GLY A 209 -5.64 -10.94 7.32
CA GLY A 209 -6.75 -10.03 7.34
C GLY A 209 -7.43 -9.96 5.98
N ALA A 210 -8.34 -9.01 5.80
CA ALA A 210 -9.04 -8.82 4.53
C ALA A 210 -9.26 -7.32 4.25
N ASP A 211 -8.31 -6.49 4.65
CA ASP A 211 -8.40 -5.03 4.45
C ASP A 211 -8.24 -4.64 3.00
N THR A 212 -7.52 -5.46 2.23
CA THR A 212 -7.24 -5.20 0.83
C THR A 212 -7.81 -6.33 -0.03
N LEU A 213 -8.46 -5.97 -1.10
CA LEU A 213 -9.06 -6.94 -2.02
C LEU A 213 -7.95 -7.82 -2.62
N TYR A 214 -8.11 -9.13 -2.55
CA TYR A 214 -7.20 -10.15 -3.11
C TYR A 214 -5.88 -10.33 -2.34
N CYS A 215 -5.64 -9.55 -1.27
CA CYS A 215 -4.45 -9.71 -0.44
C CYS A 215 -4.89 -9.95 1.01
N PRO A 216 -4.49 -11.09 1.62
CA PRO A 216 -4.97 -11.41 2.98
C PRO A 216 -4.18 -10.68 4.06
N VAL A 217 -4.23 -9.35 4.04
CA VAL A 217 -3.47 -8.48 4.95
C VAL A 217 -4.41 -7.58 5.76
N SER A 218 -3.87 -7.05 6.86
CA SER A 218 -4.56 -6.03 7.66
C SER A 218 -3.58 -4.91 8.01
N GLU A 219 -4.05 -3.65 7.95
CA GLU A 219 -3.25 -2.49 8.33
C GLU A 219 -2.67 -2.69 9.72
N SER A 220 -1.34 -2.70 9.81
CA SER A 220 -0.61 -3.01 11.03
C SER A 220 0.87 -2.69 10.91
N TYR A 221 1.49 -2.36 12.04
CA TYR A 221 2.95 -2.30 12.16
C TYR A 221 3.41 -3.34 13.17
N LEU A 222 4.67 -3.74 13.07
CA LEU A 222 5.30 -4.59 14.07
C LEU A 222 6.67 -4.00 14.42
N ILE A 223 6.90 -3.76 15.72
CA ILE A 223 8.22 -3.39 16.22
C ILE A 223 8.79 -4.60 16.94
N VAL A 224 9.98 -5.03 16.51
CA VAL A 224 10.72 -6.12 17.16
C VAL A 224 11.95 -5.53 17.82
N GLU A 225 12.06 -5.66 19.13
CA GLU A 225 13.19 -5.25 19.94
C GLU A 225 13.95 -6.51 20.39
N ARG A 226 15.11 -6.31 20.99
CA ARG A 226 15.97 -7.44 21.44
C ARG A 226 15.23 -8.39 22.40
N ASP A 227 14.35 -7.87 23.23
CA ASP A 227 13.62 -8.64 24.25
C ASP A 227 12.10 -8.60 24.13
N ARG A 228 11.56 -7.67 23.36
CA ARG A 228 10.11 -7.44 23.23
C ARG A 228 9.69 -7.47 21.75
N ALA A 229 8.39 -7.63 21.54
CA ALA A 229 7.77 -7.44 20.22
C ALA A 229 6.38 -6.83 20.45
N THR A 230 6.08 -5.76 19.68
CA THR A 230 4.81 -5.07 19.82
C THR A 230 4.17 -4.90 18.45
N ALA A 231 2.96 -5.43 18.29
CA ALA A 231 2.15 -5.25 17.08
C ALA A 231 1.18 -4.08 17.29
N PHE A 232 1.05 -3.24 16.28
CA PHE A 232 0.13 -2.09 16.29
C PHE A 232 -1.00 -2.41 15.32
N ILE A 233 -2.18 -2.67 15.86
CA ILE A 233 -3.34 -3.17 15.14
C ILE A 233 -4.57 -2.45 15.69
N ASP A 234 -5.53 -2.12 14.82
CA ASP A 234 -6.82 -1.61 15.30
C ASP A 234 -7.51 -2.75 16.08
N LYS A 235 -7.73 -2.53 17.37
CA LYS A 235 -8.29 -3.54 18.26
C LYS A 235 -9.69 -3.99 17.87
N GLN A 236 -10.43 -3.18 17.12
CA GLN A 236 -11.76 -3.57 16.62
C GLN A 236 -11.68 -4.73 15.61
N LYS A 237 -10.52 -4.88 14.95
CA LYS A 237 -10.29 -5.98 13.98
C LYS A 237 -9.78 -7.25 14.62
N LEU A 238 -9.39 -7.22 15.91
CA LEU A 238 -8.62 -8.29 16.53
C LEU A 238 -9.48 -9.12 17.48
N PRO A 239 -9.87 -10.34 17.09
CA PRO A 239 -10.58 -11.25 18.03
C PRO A 239 -9.74 -11.54 19.28
N ALA A 240 -10.42 -11.69 20.40
CA ALA A 240 -9.75 -11.93 21.70
C ALA A 240 -8.87 -13.19 21.69
N GLU A 241 -9.28 -14.24 20.97
CA GLU A 241 -8.48 -15.46 20.86
C GLU A 241 -7.17 -15.23 20.10
N ILE A 242 -7.19 -14.35 19.07
CA ILE A 242 -5.98 -14.00 18.31
C ILE A 242 -5.06 -13.17 19.20
N GLU A 243 -5.59 -12.17 19.92
CA GLU A 243 -4.78 -11.37 20.85
C GLU A 243 -4.13 -12.27 21.91
N LYS A 244 -4.89 -13.22 22.48
CA LYS A 244 -4.37 -14.20 23.46
C LYS A 244 -3.26 -15.06 22.84
N LYS A 245 -3.46 -15.52 21.59
CA LYS A 245 -2.45 -16.31 20.86
C LYS A 245 -1.16 -15.49 20.66
N LEU A 246 -1.28 -14.24 20.22
CA LEU A 246 -0.12 -13.34 20.02
C LEU A 246 0.63 -13.13 21.34
N THR A 247 -0.10 -12.89 22.43
CA THR A 247 0.49 -12.72 23.76
C THR A 247 1.27 -13.97 24.16
N ALA A 248 0.72 -15.18 23.94
CA ALA A 248 1.40 -16.43 24.24
C ALA A 248 2.67 -16.65 23.41
N GLN A 249 2.77 -15.98 22.24
CA GLN A 249 3.96 -16.00 21.37
C GLN A 249 4.95 -14.90 21.72
N GLY A 250 4.68 -14.09 22.76
CA GLY A 250 5.56 -13.02 23.22
C GLY A 250 5.37 -11.68 22.49
N VAL A 251 4.17 -11.48 21.93
CA VAL A 251 3.83 -10.24 21.21
C VAL A 251 2.78 -9.46 21.98
N SER A 252 3.08 -8.23 22.36
CA SER A 252 2.11 -7.29 22.93
C SER A 252 1.33 -6.62 21.78
N VAL A 253 0.07 -6.29 22.01
CA VAL A 253 -0.74 -5.60 21.02
C VAL A 253 -1.12 -4.20 21.53
N ARG A 254 -0.94 -3.19 20.69
CA ARG A 254 -1.36 -1.82 20.96
C ARG A 254 -2.21 -1.31 19.79
N HIS A 255 -2.96 -0.24 20.04
CA HIS A 255 -3.77 0.37 18.98
C HIS A 255 -2.87 0.92 17.87
N TYR A 256 -3.31 0.75 16.62
CA TYR A 256 -2.57 1.11 15.41
C TYR A 256 -1.92 2.52 15.49
N GLU A 257 -2.70 3.51 15.93
CA GLU A 257 -2.26 4.91 15.92
C GLU A 257 -1.14 5.23 16.93
N TYR A 258 -0.82 4.30 17.83
CA TYR A 258 0.20 4.54 18.86
C TYR A 258 1.63 4.21 18.42
N VAL A 259 1.85 3.83 17.17
CA VAL A 259 3.18 3.41 16.69
C VAL A 259 4.22 4.53 16.85
N SER A 260 3.92 5.75 16.43
CA SER A 260 4.83 6.90 16.57
C SER A 260 5.11 7.22 18.05
N GLN A 261 4.06 7.27 18.86
CA GLN A 261 4.21 7.52 20.30
C GLN A 261 5.09 6.45 20.96
N TYR A 262 4.88 5.18 20.62
CA TYR A 262 5.68 4.09 21.17
C TYR A 262 7.15 4.24 20.79
N LEU A 263 7.45 4.48 19.52
CA LEU A 263 8.82 4.68 19.06
C LEU A 263 9.49 5.82 19.82
N ASN A 264 8.82 6.96 19.96
CA ASN A 264 9.37 8.13 20.66
C ASN A 264 9.58 7.92 22.16
N GLN A 265 8.75 7.11 22.82
CA GLN A 265 8.78 6.96 24.28
C GLN A 265 9.50 5.69 24.76
N GLN A 266 9.37 4.59 24.01
CA GLN A 266 9.90 3.29 24.45
C GLN A 266 11.19 2.92 23.73
N CYS A 267 11.46 3.55 22.59
CA CYS A 267 12.66 3.29 21.80
C CYS A 267 13.62 4.49 21.74
N GLU A 268 13.36 5.52 22.55
CA GLU A 268 14.21 6.72 22.60
C GLU A 268 15.67 6.37 22.77
N GLY A 269 16.53 6.94 21.94
CA GLY A 269 17.98 6.70 21.95
C GLY A 269 18.44 5.42 21.29
N LEU A 270 17.51 4.53 20.92
CA LEU A 270 17.85 3.25 20.28
C LEU A 270 18.10 3.43 18.78
N SER A 271 18.82 2.46 18.20
CA SER A 271 19.01 2.39 16.75
C SER A 271 17.85 1.60 16.13
N LEU A 272 17.13 2.24 15.19
CA LEU A 272 15.94 1.69 14.52
C LEU A 272 16.26 1.33 13.08
N ALA A 273 16.20 0.03 12.76
CA ALA A 273 16.24 -0.46 11.39
C ALA A 273 14.81 -0.36 10.78
N PHE A 274 14.71 0.10 9.55
CA PHE A 274 13.43 0.20 8.85
C PHE A 274 13.66 0.27 7.34
N SER A 275 12.67 -0.15 6.56
CA SER A 275 12.73 -0.06 5.10
C SER A 275 12.36 1.35 4.63
N PRO A 276 13.27 2.11 4.00
CA PRO A 276 12.93 3.44 3.51
C PRO A 276 11.90 3.44 2.37
N VAL A 277 11.80 2.32 1.66
CA VAL A 277 10.85 2.15 0.52
C VAL A 277 9.43 1.92 1.02
N TYR A 278 9.26 1.24 2.17
CA TYR A 278 7.95 0.79 2.65
C TYR A 278 7.47 1.47 3.93
N THR A 279 8.27 2.37 4.50
CA THR A 279 7.85 3.12 5.70
C THR A 279 7.47 4.54 5.29
N ASP A 280 6.33 4.99 5.76
CA ASP A 280 5.81 6.30 5.41
C ASP A 280 6.67 7.43 6.00
N SER A 281 6.71 8.53 5.27
CA SER A 281 7.60 9.65 5.60
C SER A 281 7.16 10.41 6.86
N LEU A 282 5.84 10.48 7.13
CA LEU A 282 5.34 11.20 8.31
C LEU A 282 5.76 10.48 9.59
N LEU A 283 5.67 9.15 9.62
CA LEU A 283 6.11 8.34 10.77
C LEU A 283 7.60 8.56 11.03
N VAL A 284 8.45 8.40 9.96
CA VAL A 284 9.90 8.55 10.14
C VAL A 284 10.25 9.98 10.58
N ASN A 285 9.63 11.00 9.97
CA ASN A 285 9.89 12.40 10.35
C ASN A 285 9.51 12.68 11.81
N SER A 286 8.46 12.01 12.31
CA SER A 286 8.00 12.22 13.70
C SER A 286 8.93 11.61 14.75
N ILE A 287 9.87 10.75 14.35
CA ILE A 287 10.75 10.03 15.27
C ILE A 287 12.25 10.31 15.05
N GLU A 288 12.63 10.98 13.95
CA GLU A 288 14.03 11.10 13.53
C GLU A 288 14.92 11.85 14.52
N GLN A 289 14.34 12.67 15.40
CA GLN A 289 15.11 13.40 16.42
C GLN A 289 15.39 12.55 17.65
N ASN A 290 14.65 11.46 17.85
CA ASN A 290 14.71 10.67 19.08
C ASN A 290 15.36 9.30 18.90
N LEU A 291 15.57 8.85 17.66
CA LEU A 291 16.16 7.54 17.37
C LEU A 291 17.32 7.67 16.39
N SER A 292 18.25 6.70 16.49
CA SER A 292 19.34 6.56 15.49
C SER A 292 18.79 5.76 14.31
N LEU A 293 18.46 6.44 13.21
CA LEU A 293 17.81 5.81 12.05
C LEU A 293 18.80 4.98 11.22
N LYS A 294 18.43 3.74 10.92
CA LYS A 294 19.18 2.81 10.05
C LYS A 294 18.30 2.38 8.87
N PRO A 295 18.19 3.21 7.81
CA PRO A 295 17.42 2.79 6.62
C PRO A 295 18.11 1.62 5.93
N MET A 296 17.41 0.49 5.80
CA MET A 296 17.92 -0.73 5.21
C MET A 296 16.77 -1.67 4.82
N ALA A 297 17.06 -2.66 3.98
CA ALA A 297 16.03 -3.63 3.56
C ALA A 297 15.51 -4.42 4.77
N CYS A 298 14.20 -4.67 4.77
CA CYS A 298 13.58 -5.46 5.83
C CYS A 298 13.97 -6.94 5.69
N PRO A 299 14.58 -7.56 6.72
CA PRO A 299 15.00 -8.97 6.59
C PRO A 299 13.81 -9.93 6.48
N VAL A 300 12.64 -9.53 6.94
CA VAL A 300 11.46 -10.40 6.92
C VAL A 300 11.05 -10.73 5.47
N THR A 301 11.24 -9.78 4.56
CA THR A 301 10.96 -10.00 3.13
C THR A 301 11.75 -11.20 2.58
N ASP A 302 13.05 -11.27 2.91
CA ASP A 302 13.89 -12.38 2.48
C ASP A 302 13.57 -13.67 3.22
N MET A 303 13.32 -13.59 4.54
CA MET A 303 12.91 -14.77 5.33
C MET A 303 11.63 -15.39 4.78
N LYS A 304 10.65 -14.57 4.43
CA LYS A 304 9.37 -14.99 3.83
C LYS A 304 9.56 -15.57 2.43
N ALA A 305 10.52 -15.04 1.66
CA ALA A 305 10.79 -15.51 0.29
C ALA A 305 11.30 -16.95 0.28
N ILE A 306 12.07 -17.36 1.30
CA ILE A 306 12.62 -18.72 1.40
C ILE A 306 11.63 -19.62 2.13
N LYS A 307 10.86 -20.40 1.37
CA LYS A 307 9.78 -21.24 1.91
C LYS A 307 10.33 -22.46 2.64
N ASN A 308 9.77 -22.74 3.83
CA ASN A 308 10.07 -23.96 4.56
C ASN A 308 9.32 -25.17 3.97
N GLN A 309 9.60 -26.40 4.45
CA GLN A 309 9.04 -27.62 3.88
C GLN A 309 7.49 -27.66 3.98
N THR A 310 6.92 -27.12 5.03
CA THR A 310 5.45 -27.08 5.20
C THR A 310 4.83 -26.10 4.20
N GLU A 311 5.41 -24.93 4.05
CA GLU A 311 4.96 -23.94 3.06
C GLU A 311 5.08 -24.49 1.64
N LEU A 312 6.18 -25.21 1.32
CA LEU A 312 6.37 -25.82 0.01
C LEU A 312 5.32 -26.88 -0.27
N ALA A 313 5.07 -27.80 0.70
CA ALA A 313 4.07 -28.85 0.53
C ALA A 313 2.65 -28.27 0.33
N ASN A 314 2.31 -27.26 1.12
CA ASN A 314 1.00 -26.59 1.00
C ASN A 314 0.88 -25.83 -0.33
N LEU A 315 1.95 -25.19 -0.77
CA LEU A 315 1.98 -24.49 -2.07
C LEU A 315 1.80 -25.50 -3.23
N GLU A 316 2.51 -26.62 -3.21
CA GLU A 316 2.39 -27.68 -4.21
C GLU A 316 0.96 -28.20 -4.29
N GLN A 317 0.34 -28.47 -3.14
CA GLN A 317 -1.06 -28.92 -3.10
C GLN A 317 -2.01 -27.85 -3.64
N SER A 318 -1.80 -26.60 -3.27
CA SER A 318 -2.63 -25.49 -3.74
C SER A 318 -2.52 -25.29 -5.24
N LEU A 319 -1.31 -25.38 -5.80
CA LEU A 319 -1.09 -25.29 -7.24
C LEU A 319 -1.73 -26.47 -7.99
N THR A 320 -1.70 -27.66 -7.40
CA THR A 320 -2.35 -28.85 -7.97
C THR A 320 -3.88 -28.64 -8.02
N ASP A 321 -4.46 -28.15 -6.91
CA ASP A 321 -5.91 -27.89 -6.84
C ASP A 321 -6.32 -26.81 -7.86
N ASP A 322 -5.54 -25.73 -7.99
CA ASP A 322 -5.79 -24.68 -8.98
C ASP A 322 -5.64 -25.23 -10.40
N GLY A 323 -4.63 -26.09 -10.64
CA GLY A 323 -4.44 -26.74 -11.91
C GLY A 323 -5.67 -27.56 -12.34
N VAL A 324 -6.27 -28.28 -11.39
CA VAL A 324 -7.51 -29.03 -11.65
C VAL A 324 -8.65 -28.06 -12.04
N ALA A 325 -8.77 -26.93 -11.35
CA ALA A 325 -9.79 -25.94 -11.69
C ALA A 325 -9.57 -25.37 -13.10
N VAL A 326 -8.31 -25.09 -13.46
CA VAL A 326 -7.95 -24.61 -14.80
C VAL A 326 -8.28 -25.65 -15.88
N VAL A 327 -7.95 -26.93 -15.64
CA VAL A 327 -8.27 -28.02 -16.61
C VAL A 327 -9.78 -28.12 -16.81
N LYS A 328 -10.58 -28.09 -15.73
CA LYS A 328 -12.05 -28.08 -15.85
C LYS A 328 -12.53 -26.89 -16.65
N PHE A 329 -11.93 -25.73 -16.44
CA PHE A 329 -12.27 -24.50 -17.16
C PHE A 329 -11.94 -24.63 -18.66
N MET A 330 -10.78 -25.16 -19.00
CA MET A 330 -10.37 -25.33 -20.40
C MET A 330 -11.34 -26.30 -21.13
N SER A 331 -11.70 -27.40 -20.49
CA SER A 331 -12.68 -28.34 -21.06
C SER A 331 -14.04 -27.66 -21.28
N TRP A 332 -14.52 -26.91 -20.27
CA TRP A 332 -15.78 -26.14 -20.38
C TRP A 332 -15.68 -25.11 -21.52
N LEU A 333 -14.54 -24.44 -21.64
CA LEU A 333 -14.35 -23.41 -22.67
C LEU A 333 -14.41 -24.02 -24.09
N GLU A 334 -13.75 -25.17 -24.29
CA GLU A 334 -13.78 -25.88 -25.57
C GLU A 334 -15.20 -26.26 -25.99
N ASP A 335 -16.02 -26.70 -25.00
CA ASP A 335 -17.41 -27.07 -25.26
C ASP A 335 -18.31 -25.85 -25.54
N GLN A 336 -18.08 -24.73 -24.89
CA GLN A 336 -19.00 -23.61 -24.90
C GLN A 336 -18.70 -22.51 -25.96
N VAL A 337 -17.42 -22.34 -26.33
CA VAL A 337 -17.02 -21.29 -27.29
C VAL A 337 -17.76 -21.42 -28.63
N PRO A 338 -17.96 -22.66 -29.19
CA PRO A 338 -18.69 -22.78 -30.46
C PRO A 338 -20.11 -22.24 -30.44
N SER A 339 -20.72 -22.05 -29.24
CA SER A 339 -22.06 -21.47 -29.14
C SER A 339 -22.10 -19.98 -29.51
N GLY A 340 -20.93 -19.30 -29.47
CA GLY A 340 -20.85 -17.85 -29.68
C GLY A 340 -21.37 -17.01 -28.51
N LEU A 341 -21.75 -17.63 -27.39
CA LEU A 341 -22.34 -16.93 -26.23
C LEU A 341 -21.34 -16.64 -25.11
N VAL A 342 -20.13 -17.21 -25.20
CA VAL A 342 -19.10 -17.01 -24.17
C VAL A 342 -18.48 -15.61 -24.32
N THR A 343 -18.46 -14.88 -23.20
CA THR A 343 -17.77 -13.58 -23.10
C THR A 343 -16.62 -13.71 -22.12
N GLU A 344 -15.69 -12.74 -22.12
CA GLU A 344 -14.61 -12.68 -21.13
C GLU A 344 -15.17 -12.74 -19.70
N LEU A 345 -16.29 -12.04 -19.45
CA LEU A 345 -16.90 -11.99 -18.13
C LEU A 345 -17.50 -13.34 -17.71
N SER A 346 -18.19 -14.04 -18.64
CA SER A 346 -18.75 -15.35 -18.33
C SER A 346 -17.66 -16.40 -18.14
N ALA A 347 -16.59 -16.32 -18.92
CA ALA A 347 -15.42 -17.19 -18.78
C ALA A 347 -14.74 -16.99 -17.43
N GLU A 348 -14.52 -15.73 -17.03
CA GLU A 348 -13.98 -15.40 -15.71
C GLU A 348 -14.86 -15.97 -14.58
N ALA A 349 -16.16 -15.74 -14.66
CA ALA A 349 -17.12 -16.22 -13.65
C ALA A 349 -17.08 -17.74 -13.53
N GLN A 350 -16.93 -18.44 -14.66
CA GLN A 350 -16.85 -19.90 -14.67
C GLN A 350 -15.56 -20.40 -14.02
N LEU A 351 -14.40 -19.80 -14.36
CA LEU A 351 -13.13 -20.17 -13.73
C LEU A 351 -13.20 -19.95 -12.21
N LYS A 352 -13.73 -18.81 -11.77
CA LYS A 352 -13.94 -18.56 -10.35
C LYS A 352 -14.83 -19.61 -9.69
N SER A 353 -15.88 -20.06 -10.39
CA SER A 353 -16.77 -21.12 -9.90
C SER A 353 -16.00 -22.41 -9.63
N TYR A 354 -15.09 -22.80 -10.53
CA TYR A 354 -14.28 -24.01 -10.34
C TYR A 354 -13.26 -23.83 -9.20
N ARG A 355 -12.63 -22.69 -9.08
CA ARG A 355 -11.68 -22.38 -7.99
C ARG A 355 -12.36 -22.42 -6.62
N ARG A 356 -13.60 -21.94 -6.52
CA ARG A 356 -14.39 -21.96 -5.27
C ARG A 356 -14.69 -23.38 -4.77
N GLN A 357 -14.52 -24.40 -5.60
CA GLN A 357 -14.69 -25.81 -5.21
C GLN A 357 -13.42 -26.39 -4.60
N THR A 358 -12.30 -25.67 -4.65
CA THR A 358 -11.04 -26.16 -4.09
C THR A 358 -11.05 -26.03 -2.55
N ARG A 359 -10.24 -26.85 -1.89
CA ARG A 359 -10.10 -26.80 -0.43
C ARG A 359 -9.46 -25.47 0.00
N HIS A 360 -9.91 -24.98 1.11
CA HIS A 360 -9.35 -23.77 1.73
C HIS A 360 -9.40 -22.52 0.86
N TYR A 361 -10.30 -22.47 -0.11
CA TYR A 361 -10.52 -21.26 -0.90
C TYR A 361 -10.89 -20.09 0.04
N VAL A 362 -10.18 -18.97 -0.09
CA VAL A 362 -10.43 -17.77 0.73
C VAL A 362 -10.99 -16.65 -0.15
N SER A 363 -10.31 -16.35 -1.25
CA SER A 363 -10.72 -15.27 -2.15
C SER A 363 -10.18 -15.51 -3.56
N ASP A 364 -10.74 -14.81 -4.53
CA ASP A 364 -10.25 -14.83 -5.91
C ASP A 364 -8.88 -14.14 -5.98
N SER A 365 -8.02 -14.62 -6.87
CA SER A 365 -6.79 -13.92 -7.19
C SER A 365 -7.08 -12.66 -8.02
N LYS A 366 -6.16 -11.73 -8.01
CA LYS A 366 -6.37 -10.45 -8.65
C LYS A 366 -6.32 -10.52 -10.19
N UNK A 367 -7.20 -10.69 -10.70
CA UNK A 367 -7.31 -10.56 -11.83
C UNK A 367 -7.99 -9.53 -12.00
N ARG A 368 -7.51 -8.47 -12.00
CA ARG A 368 -8.28 -7.28 -12.33
C ARG A 368 -8.94 -7.54 -13.66
N THR A 369 -10.14 -7.90 -13.55
CA THR A 369 -10.96 -8.06 -14.73
C THR A 369 -11.40 -6.68 -15.20
N TRP A 370 -11.55 -6.53 -16.48
CA TRP A 370 -12.15 -5.36 -17.14
C TRP A 370 -13.50 -4.96 -16.55
N ARG A 371 -14.11 -5.83 -15.75
CA ARG A 371 -15.45 -5.65 -15.20
C ARG A 371 -15.56 -4.45 -14.23
N GLU A 372 -14.55 -4.22 -13.40
CA GLU A 372 -14.59 -3.08 -12.45
C GLU A 372 -14.53 -1.75 -13.19
N ASN A 373 -13.82 -1.70 -14.31
CA ASN A 373 -13.74 -0.50 -15.13
C ASN A 373 -15.00 -0.28 -15.99
N ALA A 374 -15.66 -1.36 -16.41
CA ALA A 374 -16.88 -1.27 -17.23
C ALA A 374 -18.12 -0.89 -16.42
N LEU A 375 -18.22 -1.35 -15.16
CA LEU A 375 -19.38 -1.03 -14.31
C LEU A 375 -19.34 0.39 -13.75
N ARG A 376 -18.16 1.02 -13.70
CA ARG A 376 -18.05 2.43 -13.30
C ARG A 376 -18.42 3.41 -14.44
N ARG A 377 -18.73 2.89 -15.64
CA ARG A 377 -19.13 3.70 -16.81
C ARG A 377 -20.65 3.76 -17.04
N ARG A 378 -21.50 3.24 -16.13
CA ARG A 378 -22.95 3.34 -16.23
C ARG A 378 -23.55 4.20 -15.11
#